data_5d59cc2897d4df3e0529ab5102beb75e
#
_entry.id   5d59cc2897d4df3e0529ab5102beb75e
#
_cell.length_a   1.000
_cell.length_b   1.000
_cell.length_c   1.000
_cell.angle_alpha   90.00
_cell.angle_beta   90.00
_cell.angle_gamma   90.00
#
_symmetry.space_group_name_H-M   'P 1'
#
loop_
_entity.id
_entity.type
_entity.pdbx_description
1 polymer ?
#
loop_
_entity_poly.entity_id
_entity_poly.type
_entity_poly.pdbx_seq_one_letter_code
_entity_poly.pdbx_strand_id
1 'polypeptide(L)'
;MKQISVAGEESRQELTLYRHAPKFAPAGQSTQMIVGASPETDYHILQLSEGMYQKYGLKRVFYSAYIPVSDDTRLPALDTKPPLLREHRLYQADWLLRFYQFKADEILDQDNQSFNPYLDPKCSWAVQHYGLFPVDVNRAP
;
A
#
# COMPACT_ATOMS: atom_id res chain seq x y z
N MET A 1 15.80 -0.57 -3.53
CA MET A 1 15.21 0.64 -2.94
C MET A 1 16.23 1.52 -2.21
N LYS A 2 16.97 1.01 -1.23
CA LYS A 2 17.97 1.83 -0.49
C LYS A 2 18.99 2.52 -1.41
N GLN A 3 19.53 1.82 -2.41
CA GLN A 3 20.47 2.39 -3.39
C GLN A 3 19.87 3.54 -4.21
N ILE A 4 18.58 3.42 -4.60
CA ILE A 4 17.86 4.46 -5.36
C ILE A 4 17.66 5.70 -4.49
N SER A 5 17.35 5.53 -3.20
CA SER A 5 17.21 6.66 -2.27
C SER A 5 18.52 7.41 -2.08
N VAL A 6 19.63 6.69 -1.94
CA VAL A 6 20.98 7.30 -1.85
C VAL A 6 21.34 8.07 -3.12
N ALA A 7 21.17 7.46 -4.30
CA ALA A 7 21.43 8.13 -5.56
C ALA A 7 20.53 9.36 -5.78
N GLY A 8 19.31 9.34 -5.26
CA GLY A 8 18.39 10.49 -5.29
C GLY A 8 18.85 11.65 -4.39
N GLU A 9 19.48 11.35 -3.25
CA GLU A 9 20.07 12.36 -2.36
C GLU A 9 21.33 12.96 -2.93
N GLU A 10 22.23 12.12 -3.49
CA GLU A 10 23.43 12.57 -4.20
C GLU A 10 23.08 13.49 -5.37
N SER A 11 22.08 13.13 -6.18
CA SER A 11 21.60 13.97 -7.29
C SER A 11 21.03 15.31 -6.80
N ARG A 12 20.39 15.36 -5.62
CA ARG A 12 19.94 16.62 -5.04
C ARG A 12 21.10 17.51 -4.59
N GLN A 13 22.15 16.92 -4.06
CA GLN A 13 23.36 17.65 -3.68
C GLN A 13 24.08 18.20 -4.93
N GLU A 14 24.17 17.42 -6.01
CA GLU A 14 24.73 17.88 -7.27
C GLU A 14 23.95 19.08 -7.86
N LEU A 15 22.63 19.11 -7.73
CA LEU A 15 21.80 20.23 -8.19
C LEU A 15 22.04 21.53 -7.41
N THR A 16 22.56 21.45 -6.18
CA THR A 16 22.98 22.65 -5.43
C THR A 16 24.30 23.22 -5.95
N LEU A 17 25.16 22.37 -6.49
CA LEU A 17 26.46 22.75 -7.05
C LEU A 17 26.35 23.09 -8.56
N TYR A 18 25.54 22.37 -9.29
CA TYR A 18 25.41 22.49 -10.74
C TYR A 18 23.94 22.71 -11.15
N ARG A 19 23.61 23.93 -11.49
CA ARG A 19 22.22 24.38 -11.82
C ARG A 19 21.53 23.56 -12.93
N HIS A 20 22.29 22.91 -13.80
CA HIS A 20 21.80 22.15 -14.95
C HIS A 20 22.06 20.65 -14.84
N ALA A 21 22.45 20.15 -13.67
CA ALA A 21 22.62 18.71 -13.49
C ALA A 21 21.27 17.97 -13.72
N PRO A 22 21.27 16.83 -14.41
CA PRO A 22 20.05 16.05 -14.60
C PRO A 22 19.59 15.47 -13.26
N LYS A 23 18.27 15.55 -13.00
CA LYS A 23 17.67 14.95 -11.81
C LYS A 23 17.66 13.43 -11.95
N PHE A 24 18.18 12.72 -10.96
CA PHE A 24 18.04 11.27 -10.90
C PHE A 24 16.58 10.91 -10.57
N ALA A 25 15.95 10.02 -11.36
CA ALA A 25 14.60 9.52 -11.17
C ALA A 25 13.56 10.62 -10.84
N PRO A 26 13.40 11.67 -11.68
CA PRO A 26 12.54 12.82 -11.37
C PRO A 26 11.07 12.45 -11.20
N ALA A 27 10.63 11.35 -11.82
CA ALA A 27 9.29 10.81 -11.65
C ALA A 27 9.09 10.08 -10.32
N GLY A 28 10.17 9.81 -9.57
CA GLY A 28 10.17 9.01 -8.35
C GLY A 28 10.22 7.51 -8.64
N GLN A 29 9.89 6.71 -7.63
CA GLN A 29 9.91 5.26 -7.73
C GLN A 29 8.58 4.64 -7.33
N SER A 30 8.25 3.51 -7.92
CA SER A 30 7.09 2.68 -7.60
C SER A 30 7.49 1.21 -7.56
N THR A 31 6.64 0.38 -6.95
CA THR A 31 6.84 -1.08 -6.92
C THR A 31 5.51 -1.80 -7.14
N GLN A 32 5.57 -3.10 -7.37
CA GLN A 32 4.40 -3.96 -7.49
C GLN A 32 4.50 -5.12 -6.52
N MET A 33 3.38 -5.52 -5.94
CA MET A 33 3.22 -6.70 -5.10
C MET A 33 2.21 -7.66 -5.75
N ILE A 34 2.56 -8.94 -5.76
CA ILE A 34 1.66 -10.00 -6.22
C ILE A 34 0.91 -10.53 -5.00
N VAL A 35 -0.42 -10.40 -5.02
CA VAL A 35 -1.31 -10.77 -3.92
C VAL A 35 -1.82 -12.18 -4.08
N GLY A 36 -1.63 -13.03 -3.07
CA GLY A 36 -2.11 -14.41 -3.06
C GLY A 36 -1.17 -15.45 -3.69
N ALA A 37 0.06 -15.06 -4.05
CA ALA A 37 1.11 -16.02 -4.43
C ALA A 37 1.75 -16.68 -3.21
N SER A 38 1.74 -16.02 -2.07
CA SER A 38 2.32 -16.42 -0.79
C SER A 38 1.33 -16.15 0.35
N PRO A 39 1.57 -16.69 1.56
CA PRO A 39 0.57 -16.71 2.64
C PRO A 39 0.46 -15.39 3.43
N GLU A 40 0.99 -14.28 2.92
CA GLU A 40 0.90 -12.99 3.60
C GLU A 40 -0.56 -12.55 3.76
N THR A 41 -0.82 -11.97 4.94
CA THR A 41 -2.11 -11.36 5.26
C THR A 41 -2.22 -9.96 4.63
N ASP A 42 -3.44 -9.46 4.48
CA ASP A 42 -3.68 -8.10 4.00
C ASP A 42 -3.04 -7.05 4.93
N TYR A 43 -3.04 -7.32 6.24
CA TYR A 43 -2.39 -6.49 7.25
C TYR A 43 -0.87 -6.36 7.01
N HIS A 44 -0.17 -7.47 6.79
CA HIS A 44 1.26 -7.45 6.47
C HIS A 44 1.56 -6.67 5.18
N ILE A 45 0.75 -6.88 4.14
CA ILE A 45 0.91 -6.15 2.87
C ILE A 45 0.72 -4.65 3.10
N LEU A 46 -0.28 -4.26 3.90
CA LEU A 46 -0.58 -2.86 4.17
C LEU A 46 0.53 -2.18 5.00
N GLN A 47 1.03 -2.84 6.05
CA GLN A 47 2.17 -2.37 6.85
C GLN A 47 3.44 -2.21 6.00
N LEU A 48 3.71 -3.18 5.11
CA LEU A 48 4.85 -3.10 4.22
C LEU A 48 4.72 -1.91 3.25
N SER A 49 3.52 -1.68 2.72
CA SER A 49 3.23 -0.55 1.84
C SER A 49 3.42 0.79 2.55
N GLU A 50 2.90 0.93 3.77
CA GLU A 50 3.12 2.11 4.61
C GLU A 50 4.60 2.36 4.87
N GLY A 51 5.34 1.32 5.26
CA GLY A 51 6.79 1.41 5.47
C GLY A 51 7.55 1.81 4.20
N MET A 52 7.12 1.35 3.03
CA MET A 52 7.71 1.75 1.75
C MET A 52 7.45 3.24 1.44
N TYR A 53 6.27 3.75 1.72
CA TYR A 53 5.95 5.17 1.55
C TYR A 53 6.77 6.04 2.50
N GLN A 54 6.81 5.69 3.79
CA GLN A 54 7.47 6.47 4.81
C GLN A 54 9.00 6.42 4.70
N LYS A 55 9.58 5.23 4.50
CA LYS A 55 11.02 5.01 4.57
C LYS A 55 11.75 5.28 3.26
N TYR A 56 11.11 4.97 2.13
CA TYR A 56 11.73 5.07 0.81
C TYR A 56 11.10 6.13 -0.09
N GLY A 57 10.05 6.81 0.37
CA GLY A 57 9.38 7.86 -0.37
C GLY A 57 8.80 7.37 -1.70
N LEU A 58 8.32 6.12 -1.76
CA LEU A 58 7.68 5.60 -2.96
C LEU A 58 6.46 6.45 -3.31
N LYS A 59 6.23 6.65 -4.59
CA LYS A 59 5.02 7.32 -5.07
C LYS A 59 3.81 6.41 -5.08
N ARG A 60 4.01 5.12 -5.39
CA ARG A 60 2.92 4.16 -5.48
C ARG A 60 3.41 2.73 -5.33
N VAL A 61 2.61 1.94 -4.62
CA VAL A 61 2.62 0.49 -4.66
C VAL A 61 1.46 0.03 -5.54
N PHE A 62 1.75 -0.86 -6.49
CA PHE A 62 0.75 -1.52 -7.31
C PHE A 62 0.48 -2.90 -6.73
N TYR A 63 -0.77 -3.31 -6.73
CA TYR A 63 -1.19 -4.64 -6.30
C TYR A 63 -1.71 -5.40 -7.51
N SER A 64 -1.39 -6.68 -7.61
CA SER A 64 -1.86 -7.55 -8.68
C SER A 64 -2.24 -8.90 -8.09
N ALA A 65 -3.48 -9.33 -8.31
CA ALA A 65 -3.90 -10.65 -7.91
C ALA A 65 -3.07 -11.71 -8.65
N TYR A 66 -2.60 -12.72 -7.92
CA TYR A 66 -1.87 -13.82 -8.51
C TYR A 66 -2.77 -14.63 -9.44
N ILE A 67 -2.32 -14.84 -10.67
CA ILE A 67 -2.97 -15.70 -11.66
C ILE A 67 -2.06 -16.92 -11.86
N PRO A 68 -2.50 -18.14 -11.54
CA PRO A 68 -1.70 -19.33 -11.74
C PRO A 68 -1.37 -19.55 -13.21
N VAL A 69 -0.09 -19.72 -13.53
CA VAL A 69 0.39 -19.93 -14.90
C VAL A 69 1.33 -21.14 -15.03
N SER A 70 1.77 -21.70 -13.90
CA SER A 70 2.69 -22.84 -13.87
C SER A 70 2.33 -23.80 -12.74
N ASP A 71 2.67 -25.05 -12.92
CA ASP A 71 2.50 -26.13 -11.92
C ASP A 71 3.76 -26.22 -11.04
N ASP A 72 4.08 -25.14 -10.31
CA ASP A 72 5.16 -25.11 -9.33
C ASP A 72 4.58 -25.36 -7.94
N THR A 73 5.08 -26.39 -7.25
CA THR A 73 4.60 -26.79 -5.90
C THR A 73 4.79 -25.70 -4.82
N ARG A 74 5.60 -24.68 -5.07
CA ARG A 74 5.80 -23.52 -4.18
C ARG A 74 4.73 -22.44 -4.36
N LEU A 75 3.91 -22.54 -5.40
CA LEU A 75 2.86 -21.60 -5.75
C LEU A 75 1.49 -22.23 -5.59
N PRO A 76 0.43 -21.44 -5.48
CA PRO A 76 -0.94 -21.95 -5.47
C PRO A 76 -1.25 -22.74 -6.75
N ALA A 77 -2.07 -23.78 -6.60
CA ALA A 77 -2.44 -24.68 -7.71
C ALA A 77 -3.11 -23.92 -8.87
N LEU A 78 -3.03 -24.52 -10.08
CA LEU A 78 -3.54 -23.92 -11.32
C LEU A 78 -5.05 -23.63 -11.32
N ASP A 79 -5.81 -24.33 -10.50
CA ASP A 79 -7.26 -24.14 -10.33
C ASP A 79 -7.62 -23.05 -9.29
N THR A 80 -6.61 -22.46 -8.61
CA THR A 80 -6.83 -21.41 -7.64
C THR A 80 -7.37 -20.14 -8.29
N LYS A 81 -8.51 -19.66 -7.80
CA LYS A 81 -9.10 -18.42 -8.32
C LYS A 81 -8.29 -17.20 -7.87
N PRO A 82 -7.96 -16.28 -8.80
CA PRO A 82 -7.27 -15.04 -8.45
C PRO A 82 -8.03 -14.23 -7.39
N PRO A 83 -7.34 -13.73 -6.34
CA PRO A 83 -7.98 -12.99 -5.26
C PRO A 83 -8.28 -11.52 -5.64
N LEU A 84 -9.08 -11.30 -6.67
CA LEU A 84 -9.41 -9.98 -7.23
C LEU A 84 -10.04 -9.04 -6.19
N LEU A 85 -10.86 -9.57 -5.28
CA LEU A 85 -11.46 -8.75 -4.24
C LEU A 85 -10.40 -8.23 -3.24
N ARG A 86 -9.40 -9.06 -2.88
CA ARG A 86 -8.27 -8.61 -2.04
C ARG A 86 -7.46 -7.52 -2.72
N GLU A 87 -7.15 -7.68 -4.01
CA GLU A 87 -6.48 -6.67 -4.80
C GLU A 87 -7.25 -5.35 -4.75
N HIS A 88 -8.55 -5.39 -5.01
CA HIS A 88 -9.42 -4.22 -5.00
C HIS A 88 -9.45 -3.54 -3.60
N ARG A 89 -9.58 -4.32 -2.53
CA ARG A 89 -9.57 -3.80 -1.15
C ARG A 89 -8.23 -3.17 -0.76
N LEU A 90 -7.11 -3.76 -1.21
CA LEU A 90 -5.79 -3.18 -1.02
C LEU A 90 -5.65 -1.82 -1.70
N TYR A 91 -6.15 -1.65 -2.93
CA TYR A 91 -6.17 -0.34 -3.58
C TYR A 91 -7.02 0.69 -2.83
N GLN A 92 -8.17 0.28 -2.28
CA GLN A 92 -9.01 1.16 -1.46
C GLN A 92 -8.29 1.58 -0.16
N ALA A 93 -7.63 0.64 0.53
CA ALA A 93 -6.85 0.92 1.73
C ALA A 93 -5.60 1.76 1.44
N ASP A 94 -4.89 1.48 0.35
CA ASP A 94 -3.75 2.28 -0.11
C ASP A 94 -4.13 3.75 -0.33
N TRP A 95 -5.34 3.99 -0.84
CA TRP A 95 -5.88 5.34 -0.97
C TRP A 95 -6.01 6.04 0.38
N LEU A 96 -6.48 5.34 1.42
CA LEU A 96 -6.58 5.87 2.78
C LEU A 96 -5.19 6.21 3.36
N LEU A 97 -4.19 5.33 3.17
CA LEU A 97 -2.82 5.58 3.60
C LEU A 97 -2.23 6.84 2.96
N ARG A 98 -2.33 6.96 1.64
CA ARG A 98 -1.62 8.00 0.88
C ARG A 98 -2.28 9.37 0.92
N PHE A 99 -3.60 9.44 0.96
CA PHE A 99 -4.32 10.70 0.79
C PHE A 99 -5.08 11.15 2.06
N TYR A 100 -5.44 10.20 2.93
CA TYR A 100 -6.17 10.50 4.15
C TYR A 100 -5.33 10.34 5.42
N GLN A 101 -4.05 9.98 5.27
CA GLN A 101 -3.09 9.84 6.37
C GLN A 101 -3.47 8.77 7.41
N PHE A 102 -4.29 7.80 7.03
CA PHE A 102 -4.53 6.63 7.85
C PHE A 102 -3.24 5.82 8.01
N LYS A 103 -3.10 5.17 9.15
CA LYS A 103 -2.06 4.17 9.39
C LYS A 103 -2.57 2.78 9.06
N ALA A 104 -1.67 1.86 8.75
CA ALA A 104 -2.03 0.47 8.50
C ALA A 104 -2.77 -0.15 9.70
N ASP A 105 -2.31 0.16 10.93
CA ASP A 105 -2.87 -0.34 12.18
C ASP A 105 -4.28 0.24 12.50
N GLU A 106 -4.69 1.33 11.85
CA GLU A 106 -6.04 1.89 11.96
C GLU A 106 -7.05 1.19 11.02
N ILE A 107 -6.55 0.60 9.93
CA ILE A 107 -7.39 -0.04 8.91
C ILE A 107 -7.54 -1.53 9.18
N LEU A 108 -6.45 -2.19 9.54
CA LEU A 108 -6.37 -3.60 9.93
C LEU A 108 -5.45 -3.74 11.14
N ASP A 109 -5.67 -4.75 11.96
CA ASP A 109 -4.89 -5.02 13.15
C ASP A 109 -4.50 -6.51 13.26
N GLN A 110 -3.86 -6.90 14.36
CA GLN A 110 -3.42 -8.28 14.58
C GLN A 110 -4.58 -9.27 14.75
N ASP A 111 -5.74 -8.80 15.21
CA ASP A 111 -6.94 -9.62 15.38
C ASP A 111 -7.75 -9.72 14.08
N ASN A 112 -7.68 -8.66 13.24
CA ASN A 112 -8.39 -8.56 11.96
C ASN A 112 -7.40 -8.36 10.81
N GLN A 113 -6.70 -9.41 10.42
CA GLN A 113 -5.61 -9.36 9.44
C GLN A 113 -6.05 -9.40 7.97
N SER A 114 -7.35 -9.53 7.72
CA SER A 114 -7.91 -9.62 6.37
C SER A 114 -9.04 -8.63 6.18
N PHE A 115 -9.17 -8.08 4.97
CA PHE A 115 -10.28 -7.18 4.65
C PHE A 115 -11.62 -7.87 4.70
N ASN A 116 -12.62 -7.10 5.13
CA ASN A 116 -14.01 -7.54 5.09
C ASN A 116 -14.45 -7.73 3.63
N PRO A 117 -15.04 -8.89 3.26
CA PRO A 117 -15.50 -9.14 1.89
C PRO A 117 -16.72 -8.28 1.49
N TYR A 118 -17.52 -7.83 2.47
CA TYR A 118 -18.78 -7.11 2.23
C TYR A 118 -18.64 -5.61 2.36
N LEU A 119 -17.73 -5.12 3.23
CA LEU A 119 -17.50 -3.71 3.47
C LEU A 119 -16.18 -3.25 2.89
N ASP A 120 -16.13 -2.05 2.31
CA ASP A 120 -14.86 -1.43 1.95
C ASP A 120 -14.10 -0.98 3.21
N PRO A 121 -12.76 -0.77 3.13
CA PRO A 121 -11.94 -0.43 4.29
C PRO A 121 -12.40 0.81 5.04
N LYS A 122 -12.86 1.85 4.34
CA LYS A 122 -13.36 3.08 4.96
C LYS A 122 -14.67 2.85 5.71
N CYS A 123 -15.59 2.11 5.11
CA CYS A 123 -16.85 1.74 5.75
C CYS A 123 -16.61 0.81 6.95
N SER A 124 -15.72 -0.16 6.83
CA SER A 124 -15.33 -1.06 7.92
C SER A 124 -14.78 -0.27 9.11
N TRP A 125 -13.89 0.68 8.86
CA TRP A 125 -13.36 1.58 9.89
C TRP A 125 -14.46 2.42 10.54
N ALA A 126 -15.36 3.00 9.74
CA ALA A 126 -16.46 3.82 10.25
C ALA A 126 -17.42 3.03 11.16
N VAL A 127 -17.72 1.78 10.82
CA VAL A 127 -18.55 0.89 11.66
C VAL A 127 -17.86 0.58 12.99
N GLN A 128 -16.55 0.36 13.00
CA GLN A 128 -15.77 0.13 14.21
C GLN A 128 -15.69 1.39 15.11
N HIS A 129 -15.82 2.57 14.51
CA HIS A 129 -15.75 3.87 15.19
C HIS A 129 -17.12 4.59 15.20
N TYR A 130 -18.19 3.84 15.31
CA TYR A 130 -19.57 4.37 15.23
C TYR A 130 -19.84 5.54 16.21
N GLY A 131 -19.18 5.56 17.37
CA GLY A 131 -19.28 6.64 18.35
C GLY A 131 -18.76 8.01 17.88
N LEU A 132 -18.00 8.05 16.77
CA LEU A 132 -17.52 9.29 16.14
C LEU A 132 -18.54 9.89 15.16
N PHE A 133 -19.65 9.22 14.90
CA PHE A 133 -20.67 9.64 13.92
C PHE A 133 -22.01 9.97 14.60
N PRO A 134 -22.78 10.94 14.05
CA PRO A 134 -22.44 11.80 12.91
C PRO A 134 -21.38 12.86 13.24
N VAL A 135 -20.58 13.25 12.25
CA VAL A 135 -19.59 14.32 12.40
C VAL A 135 -20.27 15.67 12.21
N ASP A 136 -20.22 16.53 13.25
CA ASP A 136 -20.64 17.93 13.12
C ASP A 136 -19.53 18.73 12.47
N VAL A 137 -19.71 19.09 11.21
CA VAL A 137 -18.70 19.84 10.40
C VAL A 137 -18.37 21.22 10.97
N ASN A 138 -19.23 21.77 11.84
CA ASN A 138 -18.96 23.07 12.49
C ASN A 138 -18.10 22.92 13.77
N ARG A 139 -17.93 21.69 14.26
CA ARG A 139 -17.17 21.37 15.48
C ARG A 139 -16.03 20.40 15.25
N ALA A 140 -15.94 19.83 14.06
CA ALA A 140 -14.82 18.96 13.70
C ALA A 140 -13.53 19.79 13.65
N PRO A 141 -12.40 19.26 14.20
CA PRO A 141 -11.11 19.93 14.15
C PRO A 141 -10.56 20.07 12.74
#